data_d5cf7693ec14201181d8390a09a1c808
#
_entry.id   d5cf7693ec14201181d8390a09a1c808
#
_cell.length_a   1.000
_cell.length_b   1.000
_cell.length_c   1.000
_cell.angle_alpha   90.00
_cell.angle_beta   90.00
_cell.angle_gamma   90.00
#
_symmetry.space_group_name_H-M   'P 1'
#
loop_
_entity.id
_entity.type
_entity.pdbx_description
1 polymer ?
#
loop_
_entity_poly.entity_id
_entity_poly.type
_entity_poly.pdbx_seq_one_letter_code
_entity_poly.pdbx_strand_id
1 'polypeptide(L)'
;MIIIKKGIKGKNKGGILSILSICMSVLVLSLGSLYFATDKFGIEMFYSYFRNPYTILLNTIPILLLIVFLFLVCNRLWISIGITSIVVIVLTLINYFKILFRDDPLMVEDLSLFLEMKNMTGRYKIHANSTMAFWILSMVILVGIVWKIRKVVKIRMKLRTRIIFLIITALSGIFCMHSLVLNDKYYQKTENIALINQWRATQQFVSRGFVYPFLYSSKEAKMEKPSGYSKKEIENSLKDIKEDDIPADKKINIIAIMMEAYGDFSIYPQLEFNSENDPYAAFNRVKEISYHGNLLTDIFAAGTVRTERRFITGADTYPDLRKNTYSYARYFTEQGYRVEGSHPCYEWFYNRVNTNDHLGFSKYDFYESRYSALANGEIAGDDILFPELYKDLESAIDDGVPYFNLS
;
A
#
# COMPACT_ATOMS: atom_id res chain seq x y z
N MET A 1 1.90 62.73 -15.86
CA MET A 1 2.33 62.13 -14.57
C MET A 1 1.26 61.27 -13.84
N ILE A 2 -0.02 61.37 -14.15
CA ILE A 2 -1.11 60.61 -13.46
C ILE A 2 -1.35 59.21 -14.05
N ILE A 3 -1.01 58.96 -15.32
CA ILE A 3 -1.26 57.67 -16.02
C ILE A 3 -0.27 56.56 -15.58
N ILE A 4 0.95 56.93 -15.14
CA ILE A 4 1.97 55.97 -14.72
C ILE A 4 1.65 55.38 -13.33
N LYS A 5 1.09 56.19 -12.41
CA LYS A 5 0.70 55.71 -11.06
C LYS A 5 -0.47 54.72 -11.05
N LYS A 6 -1.42 54.82 -12.01
CA LYS A 6 -2.55 53.87 -12.11
C LYS A 6 -2.12 52.50 -12.63
N GLY A 7 -1.12 52.44 -13.50
CA GLY A 7 -0.57 51.19 -14.00
C GLY A 7 0.22 50.38 -12.97
N ILE A 8 0.95 51.04 -12.05
CA ILE A 8 1.75 50.37 -11.00
C ILE A 8 0.85 49.85 -9.89
N LYS A 9 -0.19 50.59 -9.45
CA LYS A 9 -1.17 50.11 -8.46
C LYS A 9 -2.01 48.92 -8.97
N GLY A 10 -2.28 48.86 -10.29
CA GLY A 10 -3.03 47.74 -10.88
C GLY A 10 -2.19 46.44 -10.99
N LYS A 11 -0.88 46.57 -11.26
CA LYS A 11 0.04 45.41 -11.33
C LYS A 11 0.23 44.76 -9.94
N ASN A 12 0.37 45.56 -8.88
CA ASN A 12 0.51 45.01 -7.51
C ASN A 12 -0.75 44.29 -7.05
N LYS A 13 -1.96 44.77 -7.35
CA LYS A 13 -3.22 44.10 -7.03
C LYS A 13 -3.34 42.73 -7.71
N GLY A 14 -2.96 42.63 -9.00
CA GLY A 14 -2.99 41.37 -9.74
C GLY A 14 -2.03 40.31 -9.15
N GLY A 15 -0.83 40.75 -8.76
CA GLY A 15 0.15 39.86 -8.11
C GLY A 15 -0.34 39.32 -6.75
N ILE A 16 -0.86 40.20 -5.89
CA ILE A 16 -1.39 39.81 -4.59
C ILE A 16 -2.56 38.84 -4.74
N LEU A 17 -3.51 39.12 -5.63
CA LEU A 17 -4.65 38.24 -5.90
C LEU A 17 -4.22 36.87 -6.40
N SER A 18 -3.15 36.80 -7.20
CA SER A 18 -2.61 35.51 -7.67
C SER A 18 -2.00 34.69 -6.54
N ILE A 19 -1.20 35.33 -5.68
CA ILE A 19 -0.62 34.66 -4.50
C ILE A 19 -1.71 34.17 -3.58
N LEU A 20 -2.70 35.03 -3.28
CA LEU A 20 -3.86 34.61 -2.45
C LEU A 20 -4.62 33.45 -3.06
N SER A 21 -4.85 33.44 -4.38
CA SER A 21 -5.51 32.35 -5.08
C SER A 21 -4.72 31.04 -4.96
N ILE A 22 -3.41 31.09 -5.11
CA ILE A 22 -2.54 29.93 -4.95
C ILE A 22 -2.60 29.43 -3.50
N CYS A 23 -2.39 30.32 -2.52
CA CYS A 23 -2.42 29.95 -1.10
C CYS A 23 -3.74 29.32 -0.67
N MET A 24 -4.87 29.92 -1.09
CA MET A 24 -6.20 29.37 -0.80
C MET A 24 -6.41 28.00 -1.47
N SER A 25 -5.99 27.85 -2.72
CA SER A 25 -6.11 26.56 -3.43
C SER A 25 -5.28 25.46 -2.76
N VAL A 26 -4.04 25.77 -2.43
CA VAL A 26 -3.14 24.85 -1.72
C VAL A 26 -3.73 24.46 -0.37
N LEU A 27 -4.23 25.45 0.38
CA LEU A 27 -4.85 25.22 1.70
C LEU A 27 -6.05 24.28 1.60
N VAL A 28 -7.00 24.57 0.71
CA VAL A 28 -8.24 23.77 0.58
C VAL A 28 -7.93 22.37 0.07
N LEU A 29 -6.99 22.21 -0.87
CA LEU A 29 -6.58 20.91 -1.38
C LEU A 29 -5.83 20.09 -0.32
N SER A 30 -4.91 20.71 0.41
CA SER A 30 -4.13 20.03 1.46
C SER A 30 -5.03 19.60 2.62
N LEU A 31 -5.92 20.49 3.11
CA LEU A 31 -6.84 20.15 4.19
C LEU A 31 -7.81 19.03 3.78
N GLY A 32 -8.35 19.11 2.56
CA GLY A 32 -9.24 18.07 2.04
C GLY A 32 -8.52 16.74 1.86
N SER A 33 -7.32 16.73 1.31
CA SER A 33 -6.54 15.49 1.15
C SER A 33 -6.15 14.84 2.48
N LEU A 34 -5.88 15.63 3.51
CA LEU A 34 -5.62 15.13 4.87
C LEU A 34 -6.92 14.63 5.53
N TYR A 35 -8.05 15.33 5.35
CA TYR A 35 -9.32 14.91 5.92
C TYR A 35 -9.81 13.58 5.33
N PHE A 36 -9.68 13.40 4.02
CA PHE A 36 -10.06 12.18 3.31
C PHE A 36 -8.92 11.15 3.19
N ALA A 37 -7.82 11.31 3.93
CA ALA A 37 -6.77 10.30 3.98
C ALA A 37 -7.28 8.97 4.55
N THR A 38 -8.26 9.03 5.46
CA THR A 38 -8.89 7.87 6.09
C THR A 38 -10.32 8.19 6.55
N ASP A 39 -11.17 7.17 6.63
CA ASP A 39 -12.51 7.23 7.21
C ASP A 39 -12.60 6.66 8.64
N LYS A 40 -11.68 5.74 8.97
CA LYS A 40 -11.78 4.91 10.19
C LYS A 40 -11.31 5.61 11.47
N PHE A 41 -10.48 6.65 11.37
CA PHE A 41 -9.90 7.35 12.53
C PHE A 41 -10.56 8.69 12.82
N GLY A 42 -11.53 9.08 12.00
CA GLY A 42 -12.32 10.27 12.19
C GLY A 42 -11.49 11.55 12.36
N ILE A 43 -12.04 12.45 13.14
CA ILE A 43 -11.50 13.79 13.35
C ILE A 43 -10.19 13.80 14.15
N GLU A 44 -9.93 12.76 14.95
CA GLU A 44 -8.72 12.69 15.80
C GLU A 44 -7.44 12.54 14.95
N MET A 45 -7.45 11.68 13.93
CA MET A 45 -6.33 11.56 13.01
C MET A 45 -6.10 12.88 12.26
N PHE A 46 -7.16 13.54 11.80
CA PHE A 46 -7.06 14.83 11.13
C PHE A 46 -6.39 15.89 12.02
N TYR A 47 -6.80 16.00 13.30
CA TYR A 47 -6.15 16.93 14.26
C TYR A 47 -4.72 16.53 14.58
N SER A 48 -4.40 15.24 14.56
CA SER A 48 -3.06 14.76 14.84
C SER A 48 -2.03 15.24 13.82
N TYR A 49 -2.41 15.40 12.55
CA TYR A 49 -1.50 15.91 11.52
C TYR A 49 -0.94 17.30 11.84
N PHE A 50 -1.72 18.14 12.57
CA PHE A 50 -1.30 19.49 12.93
C PHE A 50 -0.29 19.52 14.09
N ARG A 51 -0.12 18.42 14.81
CA ARG A 51 0.88 18.30 15.87
C ARG A 51 2.30 18.14 15.30
N ASN A 52 2.42 17.69 14.07
CA ASN A 52 3.69 17.47 13.41
C ASN A 52 3.82 18.35 12.16
N PRO A 53 4.66 19.42 12.21
CA PRO A 53 4.81 20.33 11.09
C PRO A 53 5.34 19.67 9.81
N TYR A 54 6.15 18.60 9.94
CA TYR A 54 6.63 17.84 8.79
C TYR A 54 5.49 17.16 8.03
N THR A 55 4.50 16.61 8.72
CA THR A 55 3.32 15.99 8.08
C THR A 55 2.57 17.00 7.23
N ILE A 56 2.32 18.21 7.76
CA ILE A 56 1.64 19.27 7.00
C ILE A 56 2.48 19.71 5.81
N LEU A 57 3.77 20.01 6.01
CA LEU A 57 4.65 20.49 4.95
C LEU A 57 4.80 19.47 3.82
N LEU A 58 5.04 18.21 4.14
CA LEU A 58 5.27 17.16 3.15
C LEU A 58 4.01 16.79 2.35
N ASN A 59 2.82 16.98 2.91
CA ASN A 59 1.56 16.85 2.15
C ASN A 59 1.22 18.11 1.33
N THR A 60 1.71 19.29 1.71
CA THR A 60 1.33 20.58 1.11
C THR A 60 2.29 21.01 -0.01
N ILE A 61 3.60 20.85 0.20
CA ILE A 61 4.63 21.28 -0.77
C ILE A 61 4.45 20.65 -2.15
N PRO A 62 4.16 19.34 -2.30
CA PRO A 62 3.94 18.75 -3.63
C PRO A 62 2.76 19.38 -4.38
N ILE A 63 1.67 19.72 -3.69
CA ILE A 63 0.50 20.38 -4.27
C ILE A 63 0.89 21.78 -4.79
N LEU A 64 1.63 22.53 -3.99
CA LEU A 64 2.13 23.86 -4.39
C LEU A 64 3.04 23.76 -5.62
N LEU A 65 4.00 22.84 -5.60
CA LEU A 65 4.92 22.63 -6.72
C LEU A 65 4.18 22.25 -8.01
N LEU A 66 3.14 21.41 -7.90
CA LEU A 66 2.31 21.03 -9.04
C LEU A 66 1.53 22.22 -9.61
N ILE A 67 0.93 23.08 -8.77
CA ILE A 67 0.26 24.31 -9.22
C ILE A 67 1.24 25.23 -9.95
N VAL A 68 2.43 25.45 -9.37
CA VAL A 68 3.45 26.33 -9.96
C VAL A 68 3.96 25.76 -11.30
N PHE A 69 4.28 24.47 -11.33
CA PHE A 69 4.72 23.77 -12.54
C PHE A 69 3.69 23.89 -13.66
N LEU A 70 2.44 23.55 -13.40
CA LEU A 70 1.36 23.65 -14.39
C LEU A 70 1.08 25.10 -14.80
N PHE A 71 1.23 26.06 -13.88
CA PHE A 71 1.13 27.47 -14.24
C PHE A 71 2.22 27.89 -15.22
N LEU A 72 3.45 27.46 -15.03
CA LEU A 72 4.55 27.72 -15.96
C LEU A 72 4.35 27.03 -17.31
N VAL A 73 3.72 25.87 -17.36
CA VAL A 73 3.36 25.17 -18.61
C VAL A 73 2.20 25.87 -19.31
N CYS A 74 1.08 26.09 -18.63
CA CYS A 74 -0.17 26.61 -19.24
C CYS A 74 -0.20 28.14 -19.38
N ASN A 75 0.61 28.87 -18.59
CA ASN A 75 0.60 30.35 -18.49
C ASN A 75 -0.79 30.94 -18.15
N ARG A 76 -1.63 30.14 -17.45
CA ARG A 76 -3.00 30.49 -17.05
C ARG A 76 -3.30 29.92 -15.67
N LEU A 77 -3.33 30.76 -14.64
CA LEU A 77 -3.44 30.32 -13.24
C LEU A 77 -4.70 29.48 -12.96
N TRP A 78 -5.86 29.87 -13.52
CA TRP A 78 -7.11 29.14 -13.29
C TRP A 78 -7.08 27.71 -13.87
N ILE A 79 -6.38 27.50 -15.01
CA ILE A 79 -6.19 26.15 -15.61
C ILE A 79 -5.29 25.29 -14.71
N SER A 80 -4.17 25.88 -14.26
CA SER A 80 -3.22 25.21 -13.38
C SER A 80 -3.89 24.75 -12.08
N ILE A 81 -4.64 25.65 -11.42
CA ILE A 81 -5.40 25.31 -10.21
C ILE A 81 -6.44 24.23 -10.54
N GLY A 82 -7.18 24.37 -11.64
CA GLY A 82 -8.20 23.39 -12.04
C GLY A 82 -7.65 21.98 -12.27
N ILE A 83 -6.56 21.86 -13.03
CA ILE A 83 -5.92 20.55 -13.28
C ILE A 83 -5.38 19.95 -11.97
N THR A 84 -4.68 20.75 -11.14
CA THR A 84 -4.18 20.27 -9.84
C THR A 84 -5.33 19.81 -8.94
N SER A 85 -6.44 20.54 -8.92
CA SER A 85 -7.62 20.16 -8.13
C SER A 85 -8.17 18.81 -8.57
N ILE A 86 -8.32 18.60 -9.87
CA ILE A 86 -8.79 17.31 -10.42
C ILE A 86 -7.84 16.19 -9.99
N VAL A 87 -6.54 16.35 -10.18
CA VAL A 87 -5.55 15.33 -9.84
C VAL A 87 -5.60 14.99 -8.35
N VAL A 88 -5.52 16.00 -7.47
CA VAL A 88 -5.48 15.77 -6.02
C VAL A 88 -6.79 15.19 -5.51
N ILE A 89 -7.95 15.72 -5.94
CA ILE A 89 -9.25 15.23 -5.50
C ILE A 89 -9.47 13.79 -5.96
N VAL A 90 -9.22 13.49 -7.23
CA VAL A 90 -9.44 12.15 -7.78
C VAL A 90 -8.56 11.12 -7.07
N LEU A 91 -7.25 11.38 -6.94
CA LEU A 91 -6.36 10.44 -6.24
C LEU A 91 -6.73 10.27 -4.76
N THR A 92 -7.10 11.36 -4.09
CA THR A 92 -7.53 11.28 -2.68
C THR A 92 -8.81 10.45 -2.52
N LEU A 93 -9.80 10.65 -3.39
CA LEU A 93 -11.05 9.89 -3.32
C LEU A 93 -10.86 8.42 -3.70
N ILE A 94 -9.98 8.12 -4.66
CA ILE A 94 -9.60 6.73 -4.97
C ILE A 94 -8.96 6.08 -3.74
N ASN A 95 -8.02 6.76 -3.08
CA ASN A 95 -7.42 6.28 -1.84
C ASN A 95 -8.47 6.01 -0.76
N TYR A 96 -9.37 6.98 -0.53
CA TYR A 96 -10.43 6.85 0.47
C TYR A 96 -11.30 5.62 0.23
N PHE A 97 -11.79 5.42 -1.00
CA PHE A 97 -12.62 4.28 -1.32
C PHE A 97 -11.83 2.95 -1.35
N LYS A 98 -10.56 2.97 -1.76
CA LYS A 98 -9.72 1.78 -1.72
C LYS A 98 -9.52 1.30 -0.28
N ILE A 99 -9.26 2.22 0.65
CA ILE A 99 -9.18 1.91 2.08
C ILE A 99 -10.52 1.41 2.63
N LEU A 100 -11.62 2.06 2.24
CA LEU A 100 -12.96 1.69 2.71
C LEU A 100 -13.34 0.26 2.32
N PHE A 101 -13.05 -0.14 1.08
CA PHE A 101 -13.47 -1.44 0.54
C PHE A 101 -12.45 -2.56 0.73
N ARG A 102 -11.16 -2.23 0.73
CA ARG A 102 -10.08 -3.24 0.69
C ARG A 102 -9.11 -3.13 1.88
N ASP A 103 -9.27 -2.14 2.73
CA ASP A 103 -8.31 -1.79 3.77
C ASP A 103 -6.86 -1.64 3.27
N ASP A 104 -6.71 -1.19 2.03
CA ASP A 104 -5.43 -1.02 1.34
C ASP A 104 -5.31 0.40 0.77
N PRO A 105 -4.23 1.16 1.08
CA PRO A 105 -4.08 2.52 0.58
C PRO A 105 -3.69 2.55 -0.91
N LEU A 106 -3.94 3.68 -1.56
CA LEU A 106 -3.49 3.91 -2.93
C LEU A 106 -1.98 4.16 -2.95
N MET A 107 -1.25 3.33 -3.68
CA MET A 107 0.20 3.44 -3.91
C MET A 107 0.51 3.86 -5.35
N VAL A 108 1.74 4.33 -5.60
CA VAL A 108 2.17 4.69 -6.96
C VAL A 108 2.12 3.50 -7.93
N GLU A 109 2.38 2.29 -7.44
CA GLU A 109 2.29 1.06 -8.23
C GLU A 109 0.89 0.81 -8.80
N ASP A 110 -0.16 1.13 -8.03
CA ASP A 110 -1.55 0.95 -8.45
C ASP A 110 -1.87 1.74 -9.72
N LEU A 111 -1.12 2.81 -10.01
CA LEU A 111 -1.31 3.56 -11.25
C LEU A 111 -1.04 2.72 -12.51
N SER A 112 -0.21 1.69 -12.42
CA SER A 112 0.03 0.74 -13.52
C SER A 112 -1.17 -0.17 -13.78
N LEU A 113 -1.99 -0.40 -12.77
CA LEU A 113 -3.17 -1.27 -12.83
C LEU A 113 -4.45 -0.51 -13.23
N PHE A 114 -4.37 0.82 -13.43
CA PHE A 114 -5.52 1.67 -13.74
C PHE A 114 -6.27 1.23 -15.01
N LEU A 115 -5.56 0.63 -15.97
CA LEU A 115 -6.16 0.10 -17.20
C LEU A 115 -6.93 -1.21 -16.95
N GLU A 116 -6.57 -1.97 -15.92
CA GLU A 116 -7.22 -3.22 -15.54
C GLU A 116 -8.47 -2.99 -14.67
N MET A 117 -8.56 -1.85 -14.00
CA MET A 117 -9.72 -1.47 -13.16
C MET A 117 -11.05 -1.44 -13.93
N LYS A 118 -11.01 -1.32 -15.26
CA LYS A 118 -12.21 -1.34 -16.09
C LYS A 118 -13.04 -2.63 -15.92
N ASN A 119 -12.39 -3.74 -15.57
CA ASN A 119 -13.03 -5.04 -15.38
C ASN A 119 -13.65 -5.19 -13.97
N MET A 120 -13.38 -4.27 -13.04
CA MET A 120 -13.88 -4.29 -11.66
C MET A 120 -15.06 -3.32 -11.43
N THR A 121 -15.44 -2.54 -12.44
CA THR A 121 -16.57 -1.61 -12.36
C THR A 121 -17.88 -2.36 -12.16
N GLY A 122 -18.58 -2.09 -11.05
CA GLY A 122 -19.88 -2.68 -10.74
C GLY A 122 -19.92 -3.55 -9.48
N ARG A 123 -18.79 -3.93 -8.92
CA ARG A 123 -18.75 -4.73 -7.67
C ARG A 123 -18.94 -3.91 -6.40
N TYR A 124 -18.64 -2.61 -6.42
CA TYR A 124 -18.67 -1.74 -5.25
C TYR A 124 -19.69 -0.60 -5.42
N LYS A 125 -20.54 -0.39 -4.44
CA LYS A 125 -21.46 0.76 -4.39
C LYS A 125 -20.73 1.95 -3.79
N ILE A 126 -20.38 2.92 -4.62
CA ILE A 126 -19.73 4.16 -4.19
C ILE A 126 -20.80 5.11 -3.64
N HIS A 127 -20.74 5.42 -2.36
CA HIS A 127 -21.61 6.41 -1.72
C HIS A 127 -20.82 7.70 -1.44
N ALA A 128 -21.09 8.74 -2.21
CA ALA A 128 -20.54 10.07 -1.94
C ALA A 128 -21.27 10.69 -0.72
N ASN A 129 -20.53 11.16 0.25
CA ASN A 129 -21.07 11.87 1.40
C ASN A 129 -21.12 13.39 1.16
N SER A 130 -21.88 14.11 2.00
CA SER A 130 -22.06 15.57 1.89
C SER A 130 -20.72 16.33 2.05
N THR A 131 -19.79 15.83 2.82
CA THR A 131 -18.47 16.45 3.04
C THR A 131 -17.62 16.38 1.78
N MET A 132 -17.64 15.26 1.06
CA MET A 132 -16.95 15.12 -0.25
C MET A 132 -17.55 16.11 -1.26
N ALA A 133 -18.87 16.17 -1.34
CA ALA A 133 -19.56 17.11 -2.22
C ALA A 133 -19.19 18.57 -1.89
N PHE A 134 -19.15 18.92 -0.59
CA PHE A 134 -18.73 20.24 -0.13
C PHE A 134 -17.28 20.56 -0.52
N TRP A 135 -16.34 19.62 -0.36
CA TRP A 135 -14.94 19.81 -0.77
C TRP A 135 -14.79 20.02 -2.27
N ILE A 136 -15.44 19.19 -3.09
CA ILE A 136 -15.45 19.33 -4.54
C ILE A 136 -16.05 20.69 -4.94
N LEU A 137 -17.22 21.04 -4.39
CA LEU A 137 -17.91 22.29 -4.68
C LEU A 137 -17.06 23.51 -4.29
N SER A 138 -16.38 23.48 -3.14
CA SER A 138 -15.50 24.55 -2.70
C SER A 138 -14.38 24.81 -3.71
N MET A 139 -13.79 23.76 -4.28
CA MET A 139 -12.76 23.88 -5.32
C MET A 139 -13.33 24.38 -6.66
N VAL A 140 -14.52 23.92 -7.05
CA VAL A 140 -15.20 24.40 -8.26
C VAL A 140 -15.49 25.91 -8.14
N ILE A 141 -15.99 26.35 -7.00
CA ILE A 141 -16.24 27.78 -6.72
C ILE A 141 -14.94 28.57 -6.77
N LEU A 142 -13.85 28.07 -6.13
CA LEU A 142 -12.56 28.74 -6.10
C LEU A 142 -11.97 28.87 -7.51
N VAL A 143 -11.97 27.82 -8.32
CA VAL A 143 -11.55 27.86 -9.72
C VAL A 143 -12.39 28.83 -10.52
N GLY A 144 -13.72 28.85 -10.30
CA GLY A 144 -14.64 29.81 -10.92
C GLY A 144 -14.34 31.27 -10.57
N ILE A 145 -14.01 31.54 -9.29
CA ILE A 145 -13.57 32.88 -8.84
C ILE A 145 -12.28 33.30 -9.56
N VAL A 146 -11.26 32.42 -9.58
CA VAL A 146 -9.97 32.70 -10.25
C VAL A 146 -10.16 32.88 -11.74
N TRP A 147 -11.06 32.12 -12.38
CA TRP A 147 -11.44 32.33 -13.77
C TRP A 147 -12.14 33.68 -14.00
N LYS A 148 -13.05 34.07 -13.11
CA LYS A 148 -13.77 35.37 -13.20
C LYS A 148 -12.81 36.56 -13.07
N ILE A 149 -11.84 36.48 -12.14
CA ILE A 149 -10.86 37.55 -11.90
C ILE A 149 -9.65 37.49 -12.85
N ARG A 150 -9.60 36.54 -13.80
CA ARG A 150 -8.46 36.34 -14.72
C ARG A 150 -8.02 37.57 -15.51
N LYS A 151 -8.96 38.54 -15.73
CA LYS A 151 -8.64 39.81 -16.40
C LYS A 151 -7.82 40.75 -15.50
N VAL A 152 -7.96 40.65 -14.17
CA VAL A 152 -7.21 41.41 -13.16
C VAL A 152 -5.90 40.70 -12.83
N VAL A 153 -5.96 39.35 -12.72
CA VAL A 153 -4.85 38.43 -12.45
C VAL A 153 -3.99 38.17 -13.69
N LYS A 154 -3.78 39.16 -14.55
CA LYS A 154 -3.00 39.08 -15.80
C LYS A 154 -1.50 38.83 -15.55
N ILE A 155 -1.14 37.70 -14.92
CA ILE A 155 0.26 37.25 -14.91
C ILE A 155 0.48 36.42 -16.17
N ARG A 156 0.99 37.06 -17.22
CA ARG A 156 1.53 36.36 -18.38
C ARG A 156 3.04 36.56 -18.39
N MET A 157 3.76 35.45 -18.33
CA MET A 157 5.22 35.47 -18.38
C MET A 157 5.70 35.29 -19.83
N LYS A 158 6.80 35.97 -20.19
CA LYS A 158 7.46 35.75 -21.46
C LYS A 158 8.02 34.33 -21.54
N LEU A 159 8.07 33.75 -22.75
CA LEU A 159 8.48 32.36 -22.95
C LEU A 159 9.84 32.03 -22.31
N ARG A 160 10.85 32.87 -22.55
CA ARG A 160 12.21 32.71 -22.00
C ARG A 160 12.19 32.64 -20.46
N THR A 161 11.48 33.56 -19.81
CA THR A 161 11.35 33.62 -18.37
C THR A 161 10.62 32.36 -17.84
N ARG A 162 9.58 31.88 -18.53
CA ARG A 162 8.86 30.65 -18.18
C ARG A 162 9.74 29.43 -18.23
N ILE A 163 10.56 29.28 -19.28
CA ILE A 163 11.48 28.14 -19.42
C ILE A 163 12.47 28.11 -18.24
N ILE A 164 13.07 29.27 -17.91
CA ILE A 164 13.99 29.34 -16.76
C ILE A 164 13.31 28.91 -15.45
N PHE A 165 12.14 29.50 -15.17
CA PHE A 165 11.42 29.12 -13.93
C PHE A 165 10.89 27.66 -13.94
N LEU A 166 10.54 27.13 -15.11
CA LEU A 166 10.15 25.73 -15.28
C LEU A 166 11.32 24.79 -14.92
N ILE A 167 12.52 25.11 -15.42
CA ILE A 167 13.73 24.34 -15.06
C ILE A 167 14.00 24.44 -13.55
N ILE A 168 13.95 25.64 -12.99
CA ILE A 168 14.14 25.83 -11.54
C ILE A 168 13.10 25.04 -10.74
N THR A 169 11.83 25.11 -11.12
CA THR A 169 10.76 24.37 -10.42
C THR A 169 10.94 22.86 -10.56
N ALA A 170 11.33 22.36 -11.73
CA ALA A 170 11.61 20.94 -11.93
C ALA A 170 12.80 20.47 -11.08
N LEU A 171 13.90 21.22 -11.06
CA LEU A 171 15.06 20.91 -10.21
C LEU A 171 14.70 20.97 -8.70
N SER A 172 13.91 21.95 -8.29
CA SER A 172 13.40 22.05 -6.92
C SER A 172 12.49 20.88 -6.56
N GLY A 173 11.66 20.44 -7.53
CA GLY A 173 10.82 19.25 -7.37
C GLY A 173 11.64 17.97 -7.20
N ILE A 174 12.65 17.76 -8.03
CA ILE A 174 13.58 16.62 -7.94
C ILE A 174 14.32 16.65 -6.61
N PHE A 175 14.85 17.81 -6.21
CA PHE A 175 15.51 17.97 -4.92
C PHE A 175 14.56 17.67 -3.75
N CYS A 176 13.34 18.18 -3.78
CA CYS A 176 12.31 17.92 -2.76
C CYS A 176 11.99 16.43 -2.69
N MET A 177 11.81 15.76 -3.83
CA MET A 177 11.56 14.32 -3.89
C MET A 177 12.68 13.54 -3.22
N HIS A 178 13.93 13.72 -3.62
CA HIS A 178 15.04 12.94 -3.09
C HIS A 178 15.41 13.29 -1.65
N SER A 179 15.44 14.58 -1.29
CA SER A 179 15.97 15.01 0.01
C SER A 179 14.94 14.99 1.12
N LEU A 180 13.65 15.12 0.79
CA LEU A 180 12.57 15.22 1.77
C LEU A 180 11.57 14.08 1.66
N VAL A 181 10.97 13.87 0.47
CA VAL A 181 9.85 12.92 0.31
C VAL A 181 10.31 11.48 0.43
N LEU A 182 11.37 11.09 -0.27
CA LEU A 182 11.90 9.71 -0.29
C LEU A 182 12.87 9.40 0.85
N ASN A 183 13.02 10.30 1.81
CA ASN A 183 13.94 10.15 2.93
C ASN A 183 13.28 9.45 4.11
N ASP A 184 13.79 8.27 4.46
CA ASP A 184 13.27 7.41 5.54
C ASP A 184 13.21 8.10 6.89
N LYS A 185 14.18 8.98 7.18
CA LYS A 185 14.20 9.75 8.43
C LYS A 185 12.98 10.65 8.60
N TYR A 186 12.51 11.28 7.52
CA TYR A 186 11.29 12.08 7.55
C TYR A 186 10.05 11.21 7.57
N TYR A 187 10.09 10.07 6.85
CA TYR A 187 8.98 9.11 6.85
C TYR A 187 8.71 8.56 8.25
N GLN A 188 9.74 8.18 8.98
CA GLN A 188 9.63 7.76 10.39
C GLN A 188 9.17 8.89 11.32
N LYS A 189 9.71 10.11 11.14
CA LYS A 189 9.32 11.27 11.96
C LYS A 189 7.86 11.72 11.84
N THR A 190 7.20 11.35 10.74
CA THR A 190 5.81 11.73 10.47
C THR A 190 4.80 10.68 10.94
N GLU A 191 5.27 9.55 11.44
CA GLU A 191 4.42 8.50 11.99
C GLU A 191 3.75 8.92 13.30
N ASN A 192 2.45 8.71 13.41
CA ASN A 192 1.70 8.98 14.63
C ASN A 192 1.38 7.69 15.38
N ILE A 193 2.40 7.16 16.04
CA ILE A 193 2.37 5.87 16.75
C ILE A 193 1.24 5.80 17.79
N ALA A 194 0.90 6.92 18.43
CA ALA A 194 -0.08 6.96 19.52
C ALA A 194 -1.53 6.66 19.07
N LEU A 195 -1.82 6.81 17.76
CA LEU A 195 -3.17 6.65 17.21
C LEU A 195 -3.31 5.43 16.30
N ILE A 196 -2.27 4.63 16.13
CA ILE A 196 -2.27 3.56 15.13
C ILE A 196 -1.84 2.23 15.74
N ASN A 197 -2.36 1.16 15.13
CA ASN A 197 -1.79 -0.17 15.27
C ASN A 197 -0.60 -0.29 14.30
N GLN A 198 0.60 -0.43 14.84
CA GLN A 198 1.86 -0.50 14.07
C GLN A 198 1.91 -1.72 13.13
N TRP A 199 1.15 -2.76 13.42
CA TRP A 199 1.09 -3.97 12.59
C TRP A 199 0.16 -3.84 11.38
N ARG A 200 -0.59 -2.74 11.28
CA ARG A 200 -1.53 -2.49 10.20
C ARG A 200 -0.94 -1.51 9.20
N ALA A 201 -0.53 -2.01 8.03
CA ALA A 201 0.12 -1.22 6.98
C ALA A 201 -0.70 0.02 6.56
N THR A 202 -2.04 -0.15 6.45
CA THR A 202 -2.96 0.96 6.14
C THR A 202 -2.89 2.07 7.18
N GLN A 203 -2.85 1.72 8.46
CA GLN A 203 -2.78 2.71 9.54
C GLN A 203 -1.44 3.43 9.56
N GLN A 204 -0.35 2.72 9.32
CA GLN A 204 0.97 3.35 9.16
C GLN A 204 0.96 4.37 8.01
N PHE A 205 0.36 4.03 6.88
CA PHE A 205 0.25 4.92 5.73
C PHE A 205 -0.57 6.16 6.07
N VAL A 206 -1.82 6.00 6.53
CA VAL A 206 -2.74 7.12 6.79
C VAL A 206 -2.30 8.00 7.96
N SER A 207 -1.48 7.51 8.88
CA SER A 207 -0.91 8.32 9.97
C SER A 207 -0.06 9.50 9.47
N ARG A 208 0.41 9.42 8.23
CA ARG A 208 1.22 10.43 7.54
C ARG A 208 0.44 11.32 6.58
N GLY A 209 -0.88 11.17 6.50
CA GLY A 209 -1.75 11.80 5.53
C GLY A 209 -1.92 10.97 4.26
N PHE A 210 -2.12 11.62 3.10
CA PHE A 210 -2.27 10.91 1.82
C PHE A 210 -1.20 11.28 0.79
N VAL A 211 -1.04 12.56 0.47
CA VAL A 211 -0.16 12.99 -0.64
C VAL A 211 1.29 12.58 -0.40
N TYR A 212 1.76 12.73 0.83
CA TYR A 212 3.14 12.39 1.20
C TYR A 212 3.43 10.88 1.11
N PRO A 213 2.71 10.00 1.83
CA PRO A 213 2.98 8.57 1.75
C PRO A 213 2.70 7.99 0.35
N PHE A 214 1.74 8.53 -0.40
CA PHE A 214 1.54 8.18 -1.80
C PHE A 214 2.80 8.44 -2.65
N LEU A 215 3.40 9.64 -2.54
CA LEU A 215 4.63 9.93 -3.26
C LEU A 215 5.83 9.11 -2.74
N TYR A 216 5.90 8.86 -1.43
CA TYR A 216 6.94 8.02 -0.85
C TYR A 216 6.88 6.58 -1.37
N SER A 217 5.69 6.03 -1.60
CA SER A 217 5.51 4.67 -2.14
C SER A 217 6.17 4.46 -3.52
N SER A 218 6.53 5.53 -4.23
CA SER A 218 7.31 5.43 -5.46
C SER A 218 8.70 4.83 -5.26
N LYS A 219 9.22 4.82 -4.02
CA LYS A 219 10.46 4.14 -3.65
C LYS A 219 10.30 2.63 -3.67
N GLU A 220 9.15 2.15 -3.18
CA GLU A 220 8.81 0.74 -3.11
C GLU A 220 8.37 0.18 -4.47
N ALA A 221 7.86 1.04 -5.35
CA ALA A 221 7.46 0.68 -6.71
C ALA A 221 8.62 0.22 -7.62
N LYS A 222 9.86 0.40 -7.22
CA LYS A 222 11.03 -0.09 -7.94
C LYS A 222 11.74 -1.18 -7.13
N MET A 223 11.57 -2.43 -7.56
CA MET A 223 12.52 -3.46 -7.15
C MET A 223 13.91 -3.04 -7.63
N GLU A 224 14.85 -2.90 -6.70
CA GLU A 224 16.24 -2.69 -7.06
C GLU A 224 16.76 -3.97 -7.72
N LYS A 225 17.36 -3.80 -8.89
CA LYS A 225 17.98 -4.93 -9.58
C LYS A 225 19.20 -5.37 -8.77
N PRO A 226 19.36 -6.66 -8.50
CA PRO A 226 20.58 -7.15 -7.86
C PRO A 226 21.84 -6.73 -8.62
N SER A 227 22.94 -6.57 -7.91
CA SER A 227 24.24 -6.31 -8.53
C SER A 227 24.56 -7.40 -9.57
N GLY A 228 24.90 -7.00 -10.79
CA GLY A 228 25.16 -7.92 -11.89
C GLY A 228 23.91 -8.47 -12.61
N TYR A 229 22.71 -7.98 -12.32
CA TYR A 229 21.50 -8.40 -13.00
C TYR A 229 21.54 -8.11 -14.50
N SER A 230 21.41 -9.17 -15.29
CA SER A 230 21.23 -9.12 -16.75
C SER A 230 20.06 -10.00 -17.15
N LYS A 231 18.96 -9.39 -17.61
CA LYS A 231 17.78 -10.15 -18.07
C LYS A 231 18.15 -11.18 -19.13
N LYS A 232 19.03 -10.81 -20.07
CA LYS A 232 19.50 -11.69 -21.16
C LYS A 232 20.29 -12.89 -20.66
N GLU A 233 21.12 -12.69 -19.63
CA GLU A 233 21.89 -13.81 -19.02
C GLU A 233 20.98 -14.77 -18.29
N ILE A 234 20.00 -14.24 -17.54
CA ILE A 234 19.00 -15.07 -16.85
C ILE A 234 18.15 -15.84 -17.86
N GLU A 235 17.62 -15.18 -18.89
CA GLU A 235 16.85 -15.85 -19.95
C GLU A 235 17.69 -16.93 -20.66
N ASN A 236 18.97 -16.70 -20.86
CA ASN A 236 19.85 -17.71 -21.44
C ASN A 236 20.10 -18.88 -20.48
N SER A 237 20.29 -18.61 -19.18
CA SER A 237 20.48 -19.66 -18.16
C SER A 237 19.23 -20.52 -17.97
N LEU A 238 18.05 -19.97 -18.21
CA LEU A 238 16.76 -20.66 -18.06
C LEU A 238 16.34 -21.41 -19.34
N LYS A 239 16.95 -21.15 -20.52
CA LYS A 239 16.53 -21.74 -21.81
C LYS A 239 16.58 -23.26 -21.83
N ASP A 240 17.52 -23.85 -21.11
CA ASP A 240 17.73 -25.28 -21.07
C ASP A 240 17.01 -25.96 -19.91
N ILE A 241 16.36 -25.16 -19.03
CA ILE A 241 15.55 -25.66 -17.93
C ILE A 241 14.14 -25.91 -18.48
N LYS A 242 13.79 -27.18 -18.64
CA LYS A 242 12.43 -27.59 -18.94
C LYS A 242 11.70 -27.82 -17.63
N GLU A 243 10.64 -27.09 -17.42
CA GLU A 243 9.66 -27.41 -16.37
C GLU A 243 8.81 -28.56 -16.91
N ASP A 244 9.06 -29.76 -16.42
CA ASP A 244 8.19 -30.90 -16.73
C ASP A 244 6.98 -30.86 -15.75
N ASP A 245 5.82 -31.18 -16.26
CA ASP A 245 4.62 -31.34 -15.42
C ASP A 245 4.83 -32.49 -14.42
N ILE A 246 4.36 -32.32 -13.21
CA ILE A 246 4.36 -33.38 -12.21
C ILE A 246 3.48 -34.52 -12.74
N PRO A 247 4.00 -35.74 -12.95
CA PRO A 247 3.18 -36.87 -13.37
C PRO A 247 1.99 -37.09 -12.42
N ALA A 248 0.84 -37.44 -12.95
CA ALA A 248 -0.40 -37.57 -12.18
C ALA A 248 -0.25 -38.56 -11.01
N ASP A 249 0.49 -39.65 -11.22
CA ASP A 249 0.77 -40.67 -10.21
C ASP A 249 1.78 -40.25 -9.14
N LYS A 250 2.43 -39.11 -9.33
CA LYS A 250 3.40 -38.51 -8.38
C LYS A 250 2.86 -37.29 -7.67
N LYS A 251 1.65 -36.87 -7.97
CA LYS A 251 1.03 -35.75 -7.27
C LYS A 251 0.59 -36.19 -5.87
N ILE A 252 1.16 -35.60 -4.85
CA ILE A 252 0.81 -35.83 -3.44
C ILE A 252 0.17 -34.59 -2.85
N ASN A 253 -0.66 -34.76 -1.85
CA ASN A 253 -1.18 -33.60 -1.08
C ASN A 253 -0.07 -32.97 -0.26
N ILE A 254 0.00 -31.64 -0.29
CA ILE A 254 1.03 -30.85 0.38
C ILE A 254 0.36 -29.87 1.35
N ILE A 255 0.69 -29.98 2.62
CA ILE A 255 0.23 -29.07 3.66
C ILE A 255 1.44 -28.44 4.32
N ALA A 256 1.61 -27.15 4.11
CA ALA A 256 2.63 -26.35 4.73
C ALA A 256 2.05 -25.59 5.93
N ILE A 257 2.63 -25.76 7.11
CA ILE A 257 2.18 -25.13 8.35
C ILE A 257 3.30 -24.25 8.88
N MET A 258 3.04 -22.93 8.97
CA MET A 258 3.93 -21.98 9.62
C MET A 258 3.60 -21.95 11.11
N MET A 259 4.40 -22.64 11.92
CA MET A 259 4.25 -22.65 13.37
C MET A 259 4.76 -21.35 13.97
N GLU A 260 3.90 -20.33 14.02
CA GLU A 260 4.24 -19.02 14.54
C GLU A 260 4.45 -19.06 16.05
N ALA A 261 5.48 -18.38 16.52
CA ALA A 261 5.87 -18.33 17.93
C ALA A 261 6.18 -19.70 18.58
N TYR A 262 6.30 -20.77 17.80
CA TYR A 262 6.75 -22.05 18.33
C TYR A 262 8.25 -22.00 18.68
N GLY A 263 8.59 -22.30 19.93
CA GLY A 263 9.95 -22.38 20.41
C GLY A 263 10.21 -23.68 21.17
N ASP A 264 11.30 -24.36 20.85
CA ASP A 264 11.74 -25.52 21.61
C ASP A 264 12.52 -25.06 22.84
N PHE A 265 11.85 -24.91 23.98
CA PHE A 265 12.47 -24.54 25.25
C PHE A 265 13.13 -25.71 25.97
N SER A 266 13.03 -26.94 25.48
CA SER A 266 13.70 -28.12 26.04
C SER A 266 15.23 -28.00 25.98
N ILE A 267 15.76 -27.09 25.14
CA ILE A 267 17.19 -26.77 25.06
C ILE A 267 17.72 -26.01 26.29
N TYR A 268 16.85 -25.48 27.15
CA TYR A 268 17.25 -24.76 28.35
C TYR A 268 17.24 -25.69 29.56
N PRO A 269 18.40 -26.03 30.16
CA PRO A 269 18.50 -26.99 31.27
C PRO A 269 17.76 -26.58 32.54
N GLN A 270 17.40 -25.31 32.65
CA GLN A 270 16.67 -24.75 33.79
C GLN A 270 15.16 -25.01 33.73
N LEU A 271 14.64 -25.46 32.58
CA LEU A 271 13.23 -25.75 32.38
C LEU A 271 13.04 -27.27 32.41
N GLU A 272 12.30 -27.73 33.39
CA GLU A 272 11.96 -29.14 33.50
C GLU A 272 10.49 -29.32 33.11
N PHE A 273 10.25 -30.22 32.16
CA PHE A 273 8.91 -30.60 31.74
C PHE A 273 8.63 -32.00 32.29
N ASN A 274 7.50 -32.19 32.97
CA ASN A 274 7.12 -33.51 33.45
C ASN A 274 6.48 -34.32 32.30
N SER A 275 6.55 -35.66 32.41
CA SER A 275 6.07 -36.58 31.38
C SER A 275 4.54 -36.54 31.18
N GLU A 276 3.78 -36.04 32.15
CA GLU A 276 2.33 -35.93 32.06
C GLU A 276 1.87 -34.72 31.28
N ASN A 277 2.68 -33.65 31.31
CA ASN A 277 2.40 -32.35 30.67
C ASN A 277 3.56 -31.87 29.78
N ASP A 278 4.22 -32.78 29.06
CA ASP A 278 5.27 -32.41 28.12
C ASP A 278 4.65 -31.74 26.90
N PRO A 279 4.89 -30.40 26.69
CA PRO A 279 4.35 -29.68 25.55
C PRO A 279 4.93 -30.14 24.21
N TYR A 280 6.04 -30.87 24.24
CA TYR A 280 6.75 -31.34 23.03
C TYR A 280 6.46 -32.81 22.69
N ALA A 281 5.68 -33.52 23.48
CA ALA A 281 5.44 -34.95 23.28
C ALA A 281 4.88 -35.25 21.87
N ALA A 282 3.94 -34.45 21.37
CA ALA A 282 3.38 -34.63 20.04
C ALA A 282 4.41 -34.31 18.94
N PHE A 283 5.14 -33.21 19.09
CA PHE A 283 6.18 -32.80 18.14
C PHE A 283 7.32 -33.79 18.08
N ASN A 284 7.76 -34.34 19.21
CA ASN A 284 8.80 -35.35 19.26
C ASN A 284 8.38 -36.64 18.54
N ARG A 285 7.10 -37.06 18.67
CA ARG A 285 6.57 -38.19 17.89
C ARG A 285 6.61 -37.96 16.39
N VAL A 286 6.29 -36.73 15.93
CA VAL A 286 6.40 -36.37 14.51
C VAL A 286 7.85 -36.39 14.05
N LYS A 287 8.79 -35.92 14.86
CA LYS A 287 10.23 -35.98 14.55
C LYS A 287 10.74 -37.41 14.32
N GLU A 288 10.24 -38.37 15.07
CA GLU A 288 10.64 -39.80 14.93
C GLU A 288 10.31 -40.40 13.55
N ILE A 289 9.28 -39.90 12.89
CA ILE A 289 8.76 -40.44 11.61
C ILE A 289 8.94 -39.47 10.44
N SER A 290 9.71 -38.41 10.61
CA SER A 290 9.88 -37.34 9.61
C SER A 290 11.33 -36.93 9.43
N TYR A 291 11.62 -36.28 8.31
CA TYR A 291 12.86 -35.52 8.14
C TYR A 291 12.74 -34.22 8.95
N HIS A 292 13.75 -33.91 9.74
CA HIS A 292 13.77 -32.72 10.59
C HIS A 292 15.16 -32.09 10.58
N GLY A 293 15.23 -30.80 10.90
CA GLY A 293 16.48 -30.05 10.97
C GLY A 293 16.23 -28.63 11.50
N ASN A 294 17.29 -27.84 11.59
CA ASN A 294 17.22 -26.45 11.98
C ASN A 294 17.08 -25.56 10.73
N LEU A 295 16.12 -24.68 10.75
CA LEU A 295 15.96 -23.64 9.74
C LEU A 295 16.60 -22.34 10.23
N LEU A 296 17.57 -21.83 9.49
CA LEU A 296 18.12 -20.50 9.73
C LEU A 296 17.24 -19.45 9.02
N THR A 297 16.72 -18.52 9.79
CA THR A 297 16.01 -17.35 9.25
C THR A 297 16.81 -16.08 9.52
N ASP A 298 16.68 -15.08 8.66
CA ASP A 298 17.36 -13.78 8.82
C ASP A 298 16.53 -12.78 9.63
N ILE A 299 15.57 -13.26 10.40
CA ILE A 299 14.65 -12.46 11.20
C ILE A 299 15.02 -12.61 12.66
N PHE A 300 15.25 -11.48 13.31
CA PHE A 300 15.41 -11.42 14.76
C PHE A 300 14.14 -10.87 15.38
N ALA A 301 13.51 -11.65 16.24
CA ALA A 301 12.30 -11.34 17.01
C ALA A 301 11.15 -10.72 16.17
N ALA A 302 10.02 -11.39 16.09
CA ALA A 302 8.86 -11.04 15.27
C ALA A 302 9.12 -11.09 13.72
N GLY A 303 8.12 -10.80 12.91
CA GLY A 303 8.30 -10.77 11.45
C GLY A 303 8.13 -12.11 10.74
N THR A 304 7.43 -13.07 11.33
CA THR A 304 7.10 -14.38 10.75
C THR A 304 6.54 -14.27 9.33
N VAL A 305 5.75 -13.24 9.07
CA VAL A 305 5.21 -12.92 7.74
C VAL A 305 6.31 -12.76 6.66
N ARG A 306 7.51 -12.31 7.03
CA ARG A 306 8.63 -12.20 6.08
C ARG A 306 9.16 -13.57 5.72
N THR A 307 9.31 -14.46 6.69
CA THR A 307 9.72 -15.85 6.47
C THR A 307 8.69 -16.58 5.63
N GLU A 308 7.41 -16.42 5.92
CA GLU A 308 6.30 -17.00 5.16
C GLU A 308 6.33 -16.56 3.68
N ARG A 309 6.47 -15.24 3.42
CA ARG A 309 6.52 -14.72 2.05
C ARG A 309 7.77 -15.14 1.29
N ARG A 310 8.91 -15.26 1.96
CA ARG A 310 10.12 -15.82 1.38
C ARG A 310 9.96 -17.30 1.05
N PHE A 311 9.38 -18.06 1.96
CA PHE A 311 9.08 -19.46 1.73
C PHE A 311 8.21 -19.66 0.49
N ILE A 312 7.08 -18.97 0.42
CA ILE A 312 6.11 -19.15 -0.67
C ILE A 312 6.58 -18.61 -2.02
N THR A 313 7.52 -17.65 -2.06
CA THR A 313 8.05 -17.05 -3.30
C THR A 313 9.45 -17.52 -3.65
N GLY A 314 10.19 -18.11 -2.73
CA GLY A 314 11.62 -18.40 -2.90
C GLY A 314 12.51 -17.15 -3.00
N ALA A 315 12.00 -15.95 -2.68
CA ALA A 315 12.73 -14.70 -2.84
C ALA A 315 13.61 -14.36 -1.63
N ASP A 316 14.88 -13.97 -1.84
CA ASP A 316 15.77 -13.52 -0.77
C ASP A 316 15.38 -12.18 -0.18
N THR A 317 14.86 -11.27 -1.02
CA THR A 317 14.37 -9.96 -0.60
C THR A 317 12.88 -10.04 -0.31
N TYR A 318 12.43 -9.24 0.66
CA TYR A 318 11.03 -9.11 0.98
C TYR A 318 10.34 -8.22 -0.06
N PRO A 319 9.63 -8.77 -1.05
CA PRO A 319 8.87 -7.97 -1.97
C PRO A 319 7.59 -7.48 -1.26
N ASP A 320 7.25 -6.21 -1.44
CA ASP A 320 5.89 -5.79 -1.20
C ASP A 320 5.00 -6.38 -2.30
N LEU A 321 4.24 -7.41 -1.94
CA LEU A 321 3.49 -8.25 -2.88
C LEU A 321 2.19 -7.55 -3.32
N ARG A 322 2.32 -6.47 -4.07
CA ARG A 322 1.20 -5.67 -4.60
C ARG A 322 0.84 -5.99 -6.05
N LYS A 323 1.56 -6.93 -6.65
CA LYS A 323 1.36 -7.41 -8.02
C LYS A 323 1.34 -8.92 -8.02
N ASN A 324 0.73 -9.49 -9.05
CA ASN A 324 0.84 -10.92 -9.32
C ASN A 324 2.31 -11.33 -9.31
N THR A 325 2.65 -12.17 -8.35
CA THR A 325 4.02 -12.63 -8.11
C THR A 325 4.06 -14.14 -8.27
N TYR A 326 5.10 -14.65 -8.93
CA TYR A 326 5.33 -16.08 -9.02
C TYR A 326 5.57 -16.65 -7.63
N SER A 327 4.94 -17.79 -7.34
CA SER A 327 4.93 -18.40 -6.02
C SER A 327 4.66 -19.90 -6.13
N TYR A 328 4.88 -20.66 -5.09
CA TYR A 328 4.44 -22.06 -5.03
C TYR A 328 2.94 -22.21 -5.22
N ALA A 329 2.13 -21.25 -4.75
CA ALA A 329 0.68 -21.28 -4.97
C ALA A 329 0.35 -21.25 -6.47
N ARG A 330 0.97 -20.38 -7.26
CA ARG A 330 0.80 -20.34 -8.73
C ARG A 330 1.34 -21.60 -9.39
N TYR A 331 2.53 -22.03 -9.02
CA TYR A 331 3.12 -23.25 -9.56
C TYR A 331 2.19 -24.44 -9.39
N PHE A 332 1.69 -24.68 -8.18
CA PHE A 332 0.78 -25.80 -7.94
C PHE A 332 -0.57 -25.63 -8.63
N THR A 333 -1.07 -24.40 -8.78
CA THR A 333 -2.26 -24.13 -9.59
C THR A 333 -2.04 -24.54 -11.04
N GLU A 334 -0.89 -24.20 -11.64
CA GLU A 334 -0.51 -24.59 -13.01
C GLU A 334 -0.35 -26.10 -13.15
N GLN A 335 0.08 -26.78 -12.07
CA GLN A 335 0.16 -28.24 -11.99
C GLN A 335 -1.21 -28.91 -11.73
N GLY A 336 -2.29 -28.17 -11.64
CA GLY A 336 -3.64 -28.70 -11.45
C GLY A 336 -4.00 -29.08 -10.02
N TYR A 337 -3.34 -28.48 -9.03
CA TYR A 337 -3.70 -28.61 -7.63
C TYR A 337 -4.85 -27.68 -7.26
N ARG A 338 -5.64 -28.08 -6.29
CA ARG A 338 -6.51 -27.20 -5.53
C ARG A 338 -5.64 -26.45 -4.51
N VAL A 339 -5.48 -25.15 -4.71
CA VAL A 339 -4.54 -24.33 -3.94
C VAL A 339 -5.31 -23.41 -3.00
N GLU A 340 -5.22 -23.68 -1.71
CA GLU A 340 -5.92 -22.94 -0.67
C GLU A 340 -4.96 -22.57 0.46
N GLY A 341 -5.36 -21.61 1.29
CA GLY A 341 -4.61 -21.24 2.49
C GLY A 341 -5.53 -20.82 3.61
N SER A 342 -4.97 -20.72 4.80
CA SER A 342 -5.74 -20.36 5.98
C SER A 342 -4.89 -19.62 7.00
N HIS A 343 -5.50 -18.61 7.63
CA HIS A 343 -4.90 -17.90 8.76
C HIS A 343 -6.00 -17.56 9.77
N PRO A 344 -5.98 -18.08 10.98
CA PRO A 344 -7.10 -17.97 11.92
C PRO A 344 -7.27 -16.60 12.55
N CYS A 345 -6.46 -15.61 12.14
CA CYS A 345 -6.53 -14.21 12.53
C CYS A 345 -7.14 -13.34 11.42
N TYR A 346 -7.14 -12.03 11.60
CA TYR A 346 -7.81 -11.06 10.74
C TYR A 346 -7.20 -10.95 9.33
N GLU A 347 -8.06 -10.81 8.32
CA GLU A 347 -7.68 -10.65 6.90
C GLU A 347 -6.81 -9.40 6.64
N TRP A 348 -7.04 -8.33 7.41
CA TRP A 348 -6.29 -7.07 7.28
C TRP A 348 -4.86 -7.14 7.84
N PHE A 349 -4.55 -8.16 8.64
CA PHE A 349 -3.23 -8.28 9.27
C PHE A 349 -2.16 -8.51 8.22
N TYR A 350 -1.20 -7.58 8.13
CA TYR A 350 -0.17 -7.52 7.08
C TYR A 350 -0.70 -7.49 5.63
N ASN A 351 -1.91 -6.97 5.42
CA ASN A 351 -2.53 -6.93 4.10
C ASN A 351 -2.67 -8.31 3.43
N ARG A 352 -2.88 -9.36 4.24
CA ARG A 352 -2.87 -10.76 3.79
C ARG A 352 -3.90 -11.05 2.72
N VAL A 353 -5.09 -10.48 2.79
CA VAL A 353 -6.15 -10.71 1.81
C VAL A 353 -5.69 -10.33 0.38
N ASN A 354 -5.07 -9.15 0.22
CA ASN A 354 -4.58 -8.71 -1.08
C ASN A 354 -3.29 -9.42 -1.47
N THR A 355 -2.39 -9.65 -0.51
CA THR A 355 -1.12 -10.34 -0.75
C THR A 355 -1.34 -11.77 -1.24
N ASN A 356 -2.23 -12.52 -0.60
CA ASN A 356 -2.49 -13.92 -0.96
C ASN A 356 -3.22 -14.05 -2.31
N ASP A 357 -4.06 -13.08 -2.67
CA ASP A 357 -4.61 -12.97 -4.03
C ASP A 357 -3.49 -12.79 -5.07
N HIS A 358 -2.54 -11.90 -4.82
CA HIS A 358 -1.39 -11.68 -5.71
C HIS A 358 -0.43 -12.88 -5.76
N LEU A 359 -0.35 -13.68 -4.70
CA LEU A 359 0.41 -14.93 -4.67
C LEU A 359 -0.29 -16.05 -5.45
N GLY A 360 -1.59 -15.93 -5.73
CA GLY A 360 -2.34 -16.85 -6.56
C GLY A 360 -3.07 -17.95 -5.82
N PHE A 361 -3.35 -17.78 -4.55
CA PHE A 361 -4.28 -18.67 -3.84
C PHE A 361 -5.68 -18.53 -4.43
N SER A 362 -6.32 -19.66 -4.72
CA SER A 362 -7.71 -19.68 -5.22
C SER A 362 -8.71 -19.35 -4.12
N LYS A 363 -8.37 -19.69 -2.88
CA LYS A 363 -9.12 -19.42 -1.66
C LYS A 363 -8.16 -19.22 -0.50
N TYR A 364 -8.44 -18.26 0.36
CA TYR A 364 -7.70 -18.06 1.60
C TYR A 364 -8.66 -17.68 2.72
N ASP A 365 -8.76 -18.52 3.74
CA ASP A 365 -9.69 -18.35 4.85
C ASP A 365 -9.05 -17.55 5.98
N PHE A 366 -9.83 -16.64 6.55
CA PHE A 366 -9.47 -15.77 7.66
C PHE A 366 -10.51 -15.85 8.78
N TYR A 367 -10.25 -15.15 9.88
CA TYR A 367 -11.19 -15.03 10.98
C TYR A 367 -12.56 -14.55 10.48
N GLU A 368 -12.61 -13.49 9.71
CA GLU A 368 -13.84 -12.88 9.20
C GLU A 368 -14.60 -13.79 8.24
N SER A 369 -13.92 -14.54 7.39
CA SER A 369 -14.56 -15.35 6.36
C SER A 369 -15.03 -16.72 6.85
N ARG A 370 -14.32 -17.31 7.84
CA ARG A 370 -14.62 -18.68 8.30
C ARG A 370 -14.68 -18.82 9.82
N TYR A 371 -13.65 -18.33 10.52
CA TYR A 371 -13.43 -18.74 11.92
C TYR A 371 -14.25 -17.96 12.94
N SER A 372 -14.79 -16.78 12.62
CA SER A 372 -15.61 -15.99 13.53
C SER A 372 -16.88 -16.70 13.99
N ALA A 373 -17.42 -17.61 13.17
CA ALA A 373 -18.59 -18.41 13.52
C ALA A 373 -18.26 -19.61 14.42
N LEU A 374 -17.00 -20.00 14.51
CA LEU A 374 -16.52 -21.19 15.22
C LEU A 374 -15.79 -20.83 16.52
N ALA A 375 -15.20 -19.65 16.58
CA ALA A 375 -14.41 -19.18 17.71
C ALA A 375 -15.26 -18.34 18.69
N ASN A 376 -14.96 -18.46 19.98
CA ASN A 376 -15.59 -17.65 21.03
C ASN A 376 -14.78 -16.39 21.38
N GLY A 377 -13.93 -15.91 20.47
CA GLY A 377 -13.02 -14.79 20.69
C GLY A 377 -12.63 -14.09 19.41
N GLU A 378 -11.59 -13.27 19.49
CA GLU A 378 -11.09 -12.46 18.36
C GLU A 378 -10.16 -13.24 17.40
N ILE A 379 -9.66 -14.39 17.81
CA ILE A 379 -8.75 -15.26 17.05
C ILE A 379 -9.16 -16.71 17.30
N ALA A 380 -9.16 -17.53 16.27
CA ALA A 380 -9.39 -18.95 16.43
C ALA A 380 -8.10 -19.66 16.86
N GLY A 381 -8.21 -20.56 17.82
CA GLY A 381 -7.11 -21.42 18.23
C GLY A 381 -6.84 -22.55 17.25
N ASP A 382 -5.73 -23.26 17.47
CA ASP A 382 -5.32 -24.41 16.66
C ASP A 382 -6.31 -25.57 16.77
N ASP A 383 -7.03 -25.68 17.88
CA ASP A 383 -8.12 -26.63 18.10
C ASP A 383 -9.31 -26.43 17.16
N ILE A 384 -9.46 -25.24 16.61
CA ILE A 384 -10.45 -24.92 15.57
C ILE A 384 -9.81 -24.99 14.17
N LEU A 385 -8.61 -24.45 14.02
CA LEU A 385 -7.90 -24.38 12.73
C LEU A 385 -7.67 -25.78 12.14
N PHE A 386 -7.03 -26.68 12.87
CA PHE A 386 -6.64 -27.99 12.33
C PHE A 386 -7.83 -28.88 11.92
N PRO A 387 -8.93 -28.99 12.67
CA PRO A 387 -10.12 -29.71 12.20
C PRO A 387 -10.70 -29.15 10.92
N GLU A 388 -10.65 -27.81 10.72
CA GLU A 388 -11.16 -27.19 9.49
C GLU A 388 -10.23 -27.43 8.30
N LEU A 389 -8.90 -27.40 8.49
CA LEU A 389 -7.93 -27.79 7.46
C LEU A 389 -8.08 -29.25 7.04
N TYR A 390 -8.36 -30.12 8.01
CA TYR A 390 -8.62 -31.54 7.72
C TYR A 390 -9.86 -31.74 6.86
N LYS A 391 -10.95 -31.01 7.10
CA LYS A 391 -12.15 -31.04 6.25
C LYS A 391 -11.86 -30.58 4.82
N ASP A 392 -11.03 -29.54 4.64
CA ASP A 392 -10.66 -29.07 3.30
C ASP A 392 -9.83 -30.13 2.56
N LEU A 393 -8.92 -30.80 3.26
CA LEU A 393 -8.14 -31.92 2.72
C LEU A 393 -9.04 -33.09 2.33
N GLU A 394 -9.97 -33.52 3.22
CA GLU A 394 -10.93 -34.58 2.92
C GLU A 394 -11.77 -34.25 1.67
N SER A 395 -12.28 -33.02 1.59
CA SER A 395 -13.02 -32.56 0.41
C SER A 395 -12.21 -32.65 -0.88
N ALA A 396 -10.91 -32.29 -0.84
CA ALA A 396 -10.05 -32.39 -2.02
C ALA A 396 -9.78 -33.85 -2.42
N ILE A 397 -9.63 -34.75 -1.43
CA ILE A 397 -9.46 -36.19 -1.66
C ILE A 397 -10.71 -36.77 -2.29
N ASP A 398 -11.90 -36.43 -1.77
CA ASP A 398 -13.19 -36.91 -2.31
C ASP A 398 -13.42 -36.43 -3.75
N ASP A 399 -12.96 -35.21 -4.08
CA ASP A 399 -13.02 -34.66 -5.42
C ASP A 399 -11.94 -35.27 -6.37
N GLY A 400 -10.99 -36.06 -5.84
CA GLY A 400 -9.89 -36.65 -6.60
C GLY A 400 -8.87 -35.62 -7.12
N VAL A 401 -8.74 -34.47 -6.45
CA VAL A 401 -7.86 -33.35 -6.86
C VAL A 401 -6.68 -33.25 -5.89
N PRO A 402 -5.44 -33.19 -6.37
CA PRO A 402 -4.29 -32.96 -5.49
C PRO A 402 -4.41 -31.61 -4.78
N TYR A 403 -3.99 -31.55 -3.52
CA TYR A 403 -4.22 -30.43 -2.64
C TYR A 403 -2.92 -29.78 -2.19
N PHE A 404 -2.85 -28.44 -2.25
CA PHE A 404 -1.81 -27.63 -1.64
C PHE A 404 -2.43 -26.62 -0.68
N ASN A 405 -1.93 -26.59 0.55
CA ASN A 405 -2.35 -25.62 1.57
C ASN A 405 -1.15 -24.98 2.25
N LEU A 406 -1.27 -23.67 2.56
CA LEU A 406 -0.38 -22.93 3.45
C LEU A 406 -1.19 -22.28 4.58
N SER A 407 -0.84 -22.62 5.83
CA SER A 407 -1.51 -22.11 7.04
C SER A 407 -0.51 -21.69 8.11
#